data_6eb87668134a3bd38b1832b823fa8d1d
#
_entry.id   6eb87668134a3bd38b1832b823fa8d1d
#
_cell.length_a   1.000
_cell.length_b   1.000
_cell.length_c   1.000
_cell.angle_alpha   90.00
_cell.angle_beta   90.00
_cell.angle_gamma   90.00
#
_symmetry.space_group_name_H-M   'P 1'
#
loop_
_entity.id
_entity.type
_entity.pdbx_description
1 polymer ?
#
loop_
_entity_poly.entity_id
_entity_poly.type
_entity_poly.pdbx_seq_one_letter_code
_entity_poly.pdbx_strand_id
1 'polypeptide(L)'
;MSVRLKFIFGFYLFSLMGGQGLLGAEALKVHGIFRSNMVLQRDKSITIWGWAPVGSEVKVSLGKLFANGKAEGEKGRWQVTFDSQPANSKGQELLVKAGEEVIRMENILIGDLWVMNGQSNMAFGLRGVYQAQFEASMAHLPLLRRIQINSYAESEHVETDLKEKDLNGIDPDKNWKVVTPEVAMNMGAIGYVFGSRVQRALQIPIGIIDNSRGGASMESLVPRHKFKEHPQAAEYLAWVEKRQAEFDWDEALQKAVEKWEKTLSSQRKKSVAEDKLPPKPTRENLRSWNVPGRSPSDAASCYNGMFGVFKGLNVKGVAFHQGFNNAMMNTSCKPKFYRILMKLMVDGWREDFNDPQLPVAIIGLCAGGKAQTRLNFEELGFSTAAYIRESQRLGLTDSKDTANTAFIPSYDQKIPQLHTKKKKELGLRSARWALKTVYGMEDIVWDTANLLSATPENGKILLTFDKPVLPDDFGSELEGFSIAEESGSHYLAHAVHVQVKAKNERNKQILVSSPLVKEPVSVRYAWARSPMGNLKVNGIPWQPLHSFRTDDIDFTPEVTHQDPDGKNKNSEAIKALKTQAADALKVRNEKGE
;
A
#
# COMPACT_ATOMS: atom_id res chain seq x y z
N MET A 1 10.95 82.61 31.68
CA MET A 1 12.29 82.06 31.95
C MET A 1 12.56 80.98 30.92
N SER A 2 13.39 81.27 29.92
CA SER A 2 13.70 80.39 28.77
C SER A 2 15.07 79.77 29.00
N VAL A 3 15.14 78.47 28.84
CA VAL A 3 16.39 77.75 28.82
C VAL A 3 16.56 77.15 27.42
N ARG A 4 17.54 77.65 26.70
CA ARG A 4 17.99 77.15 25.38
C ARG A 4 18.89 75.94 25.57
N LEU A 5 18.55 74.84 24.93
CA LEU A 5 19.42 73.68 24.80
C LEU A 5 20.14 73.74 23.44
N LYS A 6 21.49 73.68 23.46
CA LYS A 6 22.35 73.64 22.28
C LYS A 6 22.47 72.20 21.81
N PHE A 7 22.17 71.97 20.53
CA PHE A 7 22.51 70.71 19.85
C PHE A 7 23.96 70.78 19.33
N ILE A 8 24.76 69.77 19.70
CA ILE A 8 26.08 69.52 19.13
C ILE A 8 25.92 68.37 18.12
N PHE A 9 26.19 68.68 16.82
CA PHE A 9 26.28 67.69 15.75
C PHE A 9 27.64 67.01 15.83
N GLY A 10 27.64 65.70 16.16
CA GLY A 10 28.83 64.85 15.98
C GLY A 10 28.63 64.00 14.72
N PHE A 11 29.48 64.23 13.73
CA PHE A 11 29.61 63.39 12.54
C PHE A 11 30.27 62.08 12.92
N TYR A 12 29.53 60.94 12.89
CA TYR A 12 30.14 59.64 12.88
C TYR A 12 30.19 59.12 11.43
N LEU A 13 31.41 58.94 10.93
CA LEU A 13 31.68 58.19 9.73
C LEU A 13 31.34 56.72 9.96
N PHE A 14 30.23 56.24 9.37
CA PHE A 14 29.95 54.80 9.33
C PHE A 14 30.68 54.20 8.14
N SER A 15 31.70 53.41 8.42
CA SER A 15 32.37 52.51 7.49
C SER A 15 31.40 51.48 6.99
N LEU A 16 31.05 51.50 5.71
CA LEU A 16 30.35 50.43 5.00
C LEU A 16 31.28 49.18 4.93
N MET A 17 31.32 48.37 5.94
CA MET A 17 31.71 46.98 5.79
C MET A 17 30.49 46.22 5.26
N GLY A 18 30.62 45.70 4.03
CA GLY A 18 29.62 44.85 3.39
C GLY A 18 29.31 43.65 4.24
N GLY A 19 28.14 43.65 4.89
CA GLY A 19 27.54 42.48 5.48
C GLY A 19 27.09 41.57 4.34
N GLN A 20 27.91 40.58 3.99
CA GLN A 20 27.38 39.37 3.37
C GLN A 20 26.33 38.84 4.35
N GLY A 21 25.07 38.85 3.92
CA GLY A 21 23.99 38.25 4.67
C GLY A 21 24.39 36.81 5.00
N LEU A 22 24.61 36.51 6.27
CA LEU A 22 24.59 35.15 6.80
C LEU A 22 23.21 34.60 6.41
N LEU A 23 23.14 33.81 5.35
CA LEU A 23 22.11 32.81 5.18
C LEU A 23 22.05 32.06 6.53
N GLY A 24 20.93 32.19 7.25
CA GLY A 24 20.77 31.64 8.58
C GLY A 24 21.22 30.18 8.55
N ALA A 25 22.25 29.88 9.34
CA ALA A 25 22.74 28.51 9.49
C ALA A 25 21.56 27.67 9.96
N GLU A 26 21.18 26.62 9.20
CA GLU A 26 20.13 25.71 9.65
C GLU A 26 20.56 25.11 10.99
N ALA A 27 19.68 25.18 12.00
CA ALA A 27 19.90 24.56 13.30
C ALA A 27 20.09 23.04 13.16
N LEU A 28 20.76 22.41 14.13
CA LEU A 28 20.90 20.96 14.17
C LEU A 28 19.51 20.30 14.09
N LYS A 29 19.32 19.39 13.15
CA LYS A 29 18.09 18.65 12.92
C LYS A 29 18.38 17.19 12.62
N VAL A 30 17.54 16.29 13.11
CA VAL A 30 17.52 14.88 12.75
C VAL A 30 16.29 14.60 11.89
N HIS A 31 16.42 13.74 10.88
CA HIS A 31 15.29 13.39 10.00
C HIS A 31 14.06 12.93 10.80
N GLY A 32 12.87 13.38 10.42
CA GLY A 32 11.64 13.21 11.16
C GLY A 32 11.21 11.77 11.47
N ILE A 33 11.79 10.76 10.82
CA ILE A 33 11.53 9.35 11.12
C ILE A 33 12.18 8.91 12.43
N PHE A 34 13.30 9.53 12.83
CA PHE A 34 14.01 9.21 14.07
C PHE A 34 13.42 9.99 15.24
N ARG A 35 12.85 9.27 16.20
CA ARG A 35 12.21 9.86 17.37
C ARG A 35 12.24 8.88 18.54
N SER A 36 11.98 9.37 19.73
CA SER A 36 11.84 8.52 20.93
C SER A 36 10.80 7.40 20.70
N ASN A 37 11.03 6.26 21.33
CA ASN A 37 10.24 5.02 21.21
C ASN A 37 10.34 4.29 19.88
N MET A 38 11.19 4.68 18.93
CA MET A 38 11.33 3.98 17.65
C MET A 38 11.99 2.61 17.79
N VAL A 39 11.83 1.80 16.75
CA VAL A 39 12.64 0.60 16.52
C VAL A 39 13.57 0.87 15.34
N LEU A 40 14.84 0.51 15.48
CA LEU A 40 15.84 0.49 14.41
C LEU A 40 16.01 -0.93 13.90
N GLN A 41 16.26 -1.09 12.58
CA GLN A 41 16.39 -2.41 11.97
C GLN A 41 17.63 -3.14 12.47
N ARG A 42 17.43 -4.37 12.99
CA ARG A 42 18.52 -5.28 13.40
C ARG A 42 19.18 -5.97 12.21
N ASP A 43 20.34 -6.55 12.45
CA ASP A 43 21.09 -7.41 11.51
C ASP A 43 21.44 -6.73 10.16
N LYS A 44 21.31 -5.41 10.11
CA LYS A 44 21.73 -4.51 9.03
C LYS A 44 22.42 -3.29 9.64
N SER A 45 23.25 -2.61 8.85
CA SER A 45 23.86 -1.35 9.29
C SER A 45 22.77 -0.33 9.68
N ILE A 46 23.02 0.43 10.74
CA ILE A 46 22.07 1.44 11.23
C ILE A 46 22.56 2.82 10.79
N THR A 47 21.85 3.44 9.86
CA THR A 47 22.17 4.77 9.35
C THR A 47 21.23 5.79 9.95
N ILE A 48 21.82 6.85 10.56
CA ILE A 48 21.11 8.02 11.11
C ILE A 48 21.55 9.23 10.31
N TRP A 49 20.62 10.13 9.97
CA TRP A 49 20.93 11.32 9.18
C TRP A 49 20.04 12.52 9.56
N GLY A 50 20.48 13.68 9.11
CA GLY A 50 19.80 14.93 9.34
C GLY A 50 20.52 16.10 8.70
N TRP A 51 20.38 17.27 9.29
CA TRP A 51 20.97 18.53 8.79
C TRP A 51 21.59 19.29 9.94
N ALA A 52 22.63 20.06 9.66
CA ALA A 52 23.28 20.97 10.58
C ALA A 52 23.96 22.10 9.75
N PRO A 53 24.46 23.17 10.37
CA PRO A 53 25.25 24.17 9.69
C PRO A 53 26.37 23.54 8.85
N VAL A 54 26.53 23.96 7.61
CA VAL A 54 27.53 23.40 6.68
C VAL A 54 28.92 23.45 7.30
N GLY A 55 29.64 22.34 7.25
CA GLY A 55 30.97 22.19 7.84
C GLY A 55 30.98 21.73 9.30
N SER A 56 29.83 21.70 9.98
CA SER A 56 29.75 21.23 11.37
C SER A 56 30.11 19.76 11.52
N GLU A 57 30.90 19.44 12.55
CA GLU A 57 31.05 18.07 13.01
C GLU A 57 29.81 17.64 13.78
N VAL A 58 29.28 16.47 13.47
CA VAL A 58 28.13 15.88 14.14
C VAL A 58 28.55 14.58 14.84
N LYS A 59 28.33 14.52 16.13
CA LYS A 59 28.64 13.35 16.97
C LYS A 59 27.33 12.66 17.32
N VAL A 60 27.24 11.37 17.04
CA VAL A 60 26.05 10.57 17.31
C VAL A 60 26.42 9.39 18.22
N SER A 61 25.64 9.19 19.26
CA SER A 61 25.75 7.97 20.08
C SER A 61 24.41 7.24 20.15
N LEU A 62 24.45 5.92 20.04
CA LEU A 62 23.33 5.02 20.24
C LEU A 62 23.69 4.00 21.32
N GLY A 63 23.20 4.24 22.54
CA GLY A 63 23.64 3.48 23.71
C GLY A 63 25.17 3.58 23.93
N LYS A 64 25.90 2.49 23.70
CA LYS A 64 27.37 2.44 23.79
C LYS A 64 28.09 2.65 22.45
N LEU A 65 27.36 2.75 21.35
CA LEU A 65 27.93 2.96 20.03
C LEU A 65 28.17 4.45 19.78
N PHE A 66 29.25 4.79 19.06
CA PHE A 66 29.61 6.16 18.72
C PHE A 66 30.00 6.24 17.25
N ALA A 67 29.56 7.30 16.59
CA ALA A 67 29.95 7.62 15.23
C ALA A 67 30.03 9.14 15.04
N ASN A 68 30.90 9.59 14.13
CA ASN A 68 31.04 10.98 13.77
C ASN A 68 30.67 11.17 12.29
N GLY A 69 30.02 12.27 11.99
CA GLY A 69 29.71 12.72 10.65
C GLY A 69 30.04 14.19 10.47
N LYS A 70 29.97 14.65 9.24
CA LYS A 70 30.14 16.06 8.90
C LYS A 70 28.97 16.55 8.07
N ALA A 71 28.49 17.75 8.34
CA ALA A 71 27.43 18.38 7.57
C ALA A 71 28.03 18.92 6.26
N GLU A 72 27.59 18.36 5.12
CA GLU A 72 28.14 18.64 3.80
C GLU A 72 27.05 19.03 2.80
N GLY A 73 27.47 19.50 1.63
CA GLY A 73 26.56 19.99 0.58
C GLY A 73 25.86 21.31 0.94
N GLU A 74 25.10 21.84 0.00
CA GLU A 74 24.44 23.15 0.14
C GLU A 74 23.47 23.26 1.32
N LYS A 75 22.86 22.12 1.72
CA LYS A 75 21.86 22.05 2.80
C LYS A 75 22.44 21.52 4.12
N GLY A 76 23.75 21.32 4.23
CA GLY A 76 24.37 20.83 5.45
C GLY A 76 23.88 19.45 5.86
N ARG A 77 23.66 18.50 4.93
CA ARG A 77 23.26 17.14 5.26
C ARG A 77 24.40 16.40 5.93
N TRP A 78 24.11 15.74 7.02
CA TRP A 78 25.03 14.81 7.70
C TRP A 78 24.43 13.42 7.74
N GLN A 79 25.30 12.42 7.83
CA GLN A 79 24.94 11.01 7.99
C GLN A 79 26.01 10.29 8.78
N VAL A 80 25.58 9.38 9.65
CA VAL A 80 26.45 8.41 10.32
C VAL A 80 25.90 7.02 10.16
N THR A 81 26.79 6.02 10.19
CA THR A 81 26.41 4.62 10.06
C THR A 81 27.09 3.82 11.17
N PHE A 82 26.31 3.05 11.91
CA PHE A 82 26.77 2.06 12.86
C PHE A 82 26.74 0.68 12.24
N ASP A 83 27.63 -0.20 12.70
CA ASP A 83 27.60 -1.61 12.33
C ASP A 83 26.27 -2.26 12.75
N SER A 84 25.94 -3.37 12.07
CA SER A 84 24.76 -4.16 12.37
C SER A 84 24.70 -4.58 13.84
N GLN A 85 23.52 -4.50 14.43
CA GLN A 85 23.30 -4.86 15.83
C GLN A 85 22.26 -5.99 15.92
N PRO A 86 22.40 -6.93 16.86
CA PRO A 86 21.36 -7.90 17.16
C PRO A 86 20.14 -7.21 17.81
N ALA A 87 19.02 -7.95 17.90
CA ALA A 87 17.83 -7.46 18.58
C ALA A 87 18.13 -7.04 20.04
N ASN A 88 17.61 -5.88 20.43
CA ASN A 88 17.75 -5.37 21.81
C ASN A 88 16.43 -4.77 22.28
N SER A 89 15.83 -5.41 23.28
CA SER A 89 14.59 -4.99 23.92
C SER A 89 14.76 -3.97 25.06
N LYS A 90 16.00 -3.64 25.43
CA LYS A 90 16.29 -2.60 26.44
C LYS A 90 16.33 -1.24 25.74
N GLY A 91 15.55 -0.28 26.24
CA GLY A 91 15.55 1.09 25.72
C GLY A 91 16.92 1.73 25.79
N GLN A 92 17.40 2.25 24.67
CA GLN A 92 18.65 2.97 24.52
C GLN A 92 18.38 4.45 24.26
N GLU A 93 19.37 5.28 24.54
CA GLU A 93 19.38 6.69 24.16
C GLU A 93 20.06 6.85 22.80
N LEU A 94 19.46 7.64 21.91
CA LEU A 94 20.10 8.18 20.72
C LEU A 94 20.35 9.67 20.96
N LEU A 95 21.62 10.06 20.97
CA LEU A 95 22.06 11.42 21.22
C LEU A 95 22.79 11.95 19.98
N VAL A 96 22.40 13.14 19.52
CA VAL A 96 23.03 13.82 18.37
C VAL A 96 23.51 15.19 18.83
N LYS A 97 24.78 15.51 18.57
CA LYS A 97 25.41 16.77 18.96
C LYS A 97 26.12 17.44 17.79
N ALA A 98 25.93 18.76 17.65
CA ALA A 98 26.74 19.60 16.78
C ALA A 98 27.02 20.93 17.49
N GLY A 99 28.31 21.19 17.82
CA GLY A 99 28.66 22.29 18.71
C GLY A 99 27.96 22.20 20.06
N GLU A 100 27.23 23.25 20.42
CA GLU A 100 26.45 23.31 21.66
C GLU A 100 25.04 22.70 21.54
N GLU A 101 24.58 22.47 20.31
CA GLU A 101 23.24 21.94 20.08
C GLU A 101 23.20 20.43 20.34
N VAL A 102 22.14 19.98 21.04
CA VAL A 102 21.96 18.59 21.44
C VAL A 102 20.51 18.16 21.19
N ILE A 103 20.33 17.06 20.46
CA ILE A 103 19.04 16.38 20.31
C ILE A 103 19.12 15.03 20.98
N ARG A 104 18.15 14.76 21.86
CA ARG A 104 18.07 13.52 22.64
C ARG A 104 16.78 12.77 22.32
N MET A 105 16.90 11.49 22.01
CA MET A 105 15.78 10.59 21.81
C MET A 105 15.94 9.37 22.71
N GLU A 106 14.88 8.97 23.39
CA GLU A 106 14.89 7.96 24.42
C GLU A 106 14.13 6.70 24.01
N ASN A 107 14.36 5.62 24.71
CA ASN A 107 13.66 4.34 24.54
C ASN A 107 13.74 3.77 23.11
N ILE A 108 14.90 3.91 22.49
CA ILE A 108 15.20 3.33 21.17
C ILE A 108 15.43 1.84 21.32
N LEU A 109 14.71 1.03 20.58
CA LEU A 109 14.86 -0.43 20.53
C LEU A 109 15.53 -0.85 19.22
N ILE A 110 16.16 -2.03 19.22
CA ILE A 110 16.67 -2.66 17.99
C ILE A 110 15.86 -3.94 17.73
N GLY A 111 15.27 -4.03 16.55
CA GLY A 111 14.38 -5.12 16.17
C GLY A 111 14.05 -5.09 14.69
N ASP A 112 12.88 -5.55 14.30
CA ASP A 112 12.49 -5.57 12.89
C ASP A 112 11.46 -4.50 12.55
N LEU A 113 11.75 -3.73 11.49
CA LEU A 113 10.86 -2.70 10.94
C LEU A 113 10.06 -3.26 9.77
N TRP A 114 8.74 -3.13 9.83
CA TRP A 114 7.83 -3.49 8.75
C TRP A 114 7.02 -2.29 8.27
N VAL A 115 6.88 -2.14 6.97
CA VAL A 115 6.06 -1.08 6.38
C VAL A 115 4.72 -1.66 5.94
N MET A 116 3.62 -1.03 6.38
CA MET A 116 2.25 -1.32 5.94
C MET A 116 1.85 -0.25 4.93
N ASN A 117 1.91 -0.58 3.64
CA ASN A 117 1.68 0.38 2.56
C ASN A 117 0.43 0.02 1.74
N GLY A 118 -0.14 1.00 1.06
CA GLY A 118 -1.31 0.80 0.22
C GLY A 118 -2.35 1.91 0.34
N GLN A 119 -3.63 1.51 0.36
CA GLN A 119 -4.74 2.45 0.44
C GLN A 119 -5.62 2.26 1.68
N SER A 120 -6.82 2.85 1.67
CA SER A 120 -7.76 2.84 2.81
C SER A 120 -8.04 1.45 3.39
N ASN A 121 -7.99 0.39 2.58
CA ASN A 121 -8.15 -0.98 3.06
C ASN A 121 -6.96 -1.48 3.89
N MET A 122 -5.76 -0.95 3.70
CA MET A 122 -4.61 -1.17 4.60
C MET A 122 -4.73 -0.27 5.84
N ALA A 123 -5.07 0.99 5.66
CA ALA A 123 -5.23 1.98 6.74
C ALA A 123 -6.43 1.69 7.67
N PHE A 124 -7.36 0.82 7.28
CA PHE A 124 -8.61 0.57 8.03
C PHE A 124 -8.32 0.18 9.47
N GLY A 125 -8.70 1.09 10.39
CA GLY A 125 -8.35 0.99 11.79
C GLY A 125 -8.98 -0.20 12.52
N LEU A 126 -8.29 -0.71 13.54
CA LEU A 126 -8.75 -1.84 14.36
C LEU A 126 -10.15 -1.58 14.96
N ARG A 127 -10.46 -0.32 15.33
CA ARG A 127 -11.79 0.07 15.84
C ARG A 127 -12.96 -0.30 14.92
N GLY A 128 -12.71 -0.42 13.62
CA GLY A 128 -13.72 -0.74 12.60
C GLY A 128 -13.93 -2.23 12.36
N VAL A 129 -13.13 -3.13 12.92
CA VAL A 129 -13.24 -4.57 12.67
C VAL A 129 -14.16 -5.25 13.69
N TYR A 130 -14.58 -6.47 13.37
CA TYR A 130 -15.33 -7.28 14.32
C TYR A 130 -14.49 -7.61 15.56
N GLN A 131 -15.09 -7.50 16.77
CA GLN A 131 -14.46 -7.74 18.07
C GLN A 131 -13.25 -6.83 18.37
N ALA A 132 -13.29 -5.58 17.89
CA ALA A 132 -12.21 -4.62 18.05
C ALA A 132 -11.78 -4.43 19.52
N GLN A 133 -12.76 -4.27 20.45
CA GLN A 133 -12.47 -4.07 21.87
C GLN A 133 -11.77 -5.29 22.49
N PHE A 134 -12.21 -6.51 22.12
CA PHE A 134 -11.58 -7.74 22.59
C PHE A 134 -10.13 -7.85 22.10
N GLU A 135 -9.87 -7.60 20.82
CA GLU A 135 -8.50 -7.58 20.29
C GLU A 135 -7.63 -6.50 20.97
N ALA A 136 -8.18 -5.30 21.14
CA ALA A 136 -7.45 -4.20 21.74
C ALA A 136 -7.16 -4.44 23.24
N SER A 137 -8.06 -5.09 23.99
CA SER A 137 -7.82 -5.36 25.42
C SER A 137 -6.56 -6.19 25.69
N MET A 138 -6.10 -6.96 24.69
CA MET A 138 -4.88 -7.76 24.78
C MET A 138 -3.61 -7.00 24.29
N ALA A 139 -3.72 -5.73 23.91
CA ALA A 139 -2.65 -4.96 23.29
C ALA A 139 -1.69 -4.29 24.29
N HIS A 140 -1.32 -4.97 25.35
CA HIS A 140 -0.23 -4.56 26.23
C HIS A 140 1.09 -5.11 25.67
N LEU A 141 1.65 -4.43 24.64
CA LEU A 141 2.76 -4.92 23.83
C LEU A 141 3.95 -3.95 23.88
N PRO A 142 4.75 -3.97 24.98
CA PRO A 142 5.84 -3.01 25.17
C PRO A 142 6.96 -3.12 24.14
N LEU A 143 7.06 -4.22 23.40
CA LEU A 143 8.03 -4.41 22.32
C LEU A 143 7.44 -4.17 20.92
N LEU A 144 6.14 -3.88 20.81
CA LEU A 144 5.54 -3.44 19.56
C LEU A 144 5.44 -1.91 19.55
N ARG A 145 5.97 -1.31 18.50
CA ARG A 145 5.97 0.14 18.27
C ARG A 145 5.28 0.48 16.98
N ARG A 146 4.70 1.67 16.91
CA ARG A 146 4.00 2.13 15.72
C ARG A 146 4.25 3.61 15.47
N ILE A 147 4.55 3.95 14.23
CA ILE A 147 4.45 5.30 13.68
C ILE A 147 3.40 5.31 12.56
N GLN A 148 2.69 6.41 12.40
CA GLN A 148 1.78 6.62 11.27
C GLN A 148 2.21 7.84 10.49
N ILE A 149 2.49 7.64 9.21
CA ILE A 149 2.74 8.72 8.26
C ILE A 149 1.40 9.34 7.87
N ASN A 150 1.36 10.65 7.70
CA ASN A 150 0.15 11.34 7.28
C ASN A 150 -0.29 10.86 5.90
N SER A 151 -1.54 10.46 5.79
CA SER A 151 -2.14 9.99 4.54
C SER A 151 -2.43 11.11 3.52
N TYR A 152 -1.93 12.32 3.73
CA TYR A 152 -2.09 13.48 2.84
C TYR A 152 -0.74 14.17 2.55
N ALA A 153 0.33 13.39 2.59
CA ALA A 153 1.70 13.86 2.36
C ALA A 153 2.16 13.69 0.90
N GLU A 154 1.22 13.65 -0.07
CA GLU A 154 1.57 13.53 -1.48
C GLU A 154 2.45 14.70 -1.95
N SER A 155 3.45 14.40 -2.80
CA SER A 155 4.39 15.38 -3.31
C SER A 155 4.72 15.17 -4.79
N GLU A 156 5.00 16.25 -5.50
CA GLU A 156 5.49 16.24 -6.89
C GLU A 156 6.91 15.67 -6.99
N HIS A 157 7.71 15.85 -5.94
CA HIS A 157 9.10 15.42 -5.85
C HIS A 157 9.32 14.60 -4.59
N VAL A 158 10.36 13.77 -4.59
CA VAL A 158 10.75 13.02 -3.39
C VAL A 158 11.12 14.02 -2.28
N GLU A 159 10.35 13.98 -1.20
CA GLU A 159 10.63 14.81 -0.03
C GLU A 159 11.90 14.31 0.66
N THR A 160 12.66 15.25 1.21
CA THR A 160 13.91 14.93 1.91
C THR A 160 13.70 14.65 3.39
N ASP A 161 12.57 15.10 3.96
CA ASP A 161 12.24 14.93 5.37
C ASP A 161 10.73 14.84 5.58
N LEU A 162 10.33 14.17 6.65
CA LEU A 162 8.95 14.16 7.14
C LEU A 162 8.68 15.48 7.87
N LYS A 163 7.71 16.25 7.38
CA LYS A 163 7.25 17.46 8.05
C LYS A 163 6.41 17.08 9.27
N GLU A 164 6.38 17.92 10.31
CA GLU A 164 5.59 17.67 11.52
C GLU A 164 4.11 17.40 11.22
N LYS A 165 3.54 18.15 10.27
CA LYS A 165 2.17 17.93 9.78
C LYS A 165 1.97 16.55 9.12
N ASP A 166 3.05 15.93 8.62
CA ASP A 166 3.00 14.66 7.90
C ASP A 166 3.09 13.46 8.85
N LEU A 167 3.40 13.70 10.12
CA LEU A 167 3.41 12.72 11.19
C LEU A 167 2.07 12.73 11.96
N ASN A 168 0.99 12.53 11.25
CA ASN A 168 -0.42 12.42 11.71
C ASN A 168 -0.77 13.37 12.88
N GLY A 169 -0.48 14.62 12.65
CA GLY A 169 -0.86 15.76 13.46
C GLY A 169 -0.62 15.57 14.94
N ILE A 170 0.34 16.21 15.50
CA ILE A 170 0.39 16.50 16.92
C ILE A 170 1.58 15.86 17.63
N ASP A 171 2.34 16.74 18.22
CA ASP A 171 3.37 16.48 19.22
C ASP A 171 4.50 15.56 18.71
N PRO A 172 5.62 16.15 18.30
CA PRO A 172 6.82 15.44 17.83
C PRO A 172 7.23 14.26 18.72
N ASP A 173 7.03 14.38 20.02
CA ASP A 173 7.41 13.36 20.99
C ASP A 173 6.46 12.15 21.05
N LYS A 174 5.37 12.17 20.30
CA LYS A 174 4.34 11.11 20.32
C LYS A 174 4.17 10.33 19.01
N ASN A 175 5.01 10.53 18.03
CA ASN A 175 4.82 9.90 16.70
C ASN A 175 5.08 8.39 16.74
N TRP A 176 6.21 7.94 17.30
CA TRP A 176 6.43 6.55 17.62
C TRP A 176 5.76 6.25 18.98
N LYS A 177 4.80 5.33 18.96
CA LYS A 177 4.03 4.95 20.15
C LYS A 177 4.29 3.51 20.54
N VAL A 178 4.41 3.28 21.83
CA VAL A 178 4.29 1.94 22.43
C VAL A 178 2.84 1.46 22.21
N VAL A 179 2.66 0.23 21.78
CA VAL A 179 1.31 -0.28 21.52
C VAL A 179 0.61 -0.65 22.82
N THR A 180 -0.37 0.16 23.17
CA THR A 180 -1.35 -0.01 24.25
C THR A 180 -2.73 -0.33 23.65
N PRO A 181 -3.74 -0.73 24.43
CA PRO A 181 -5.11 -0.89 23.94
C PRO A 181 -5.64 0.32 23.18
N GLU A 182 -5.37 1.52 23.66
CA GLU A 182 -5.78 2.78 23.02
C GLU A 182 -5.08 2.99 21.68
N VAL A 183 -3.75 2.79 21.64
CA VAL A 183 -2.94 2.91 20.42
C VAL A 183 -3.39 1.87 19.39
N ALA A 184 -3.61 0.62 19.81
CA ALA A 184 -4.06 -0.47 18.94
C ALA A 184 -5.38 -0.14 18.23
N MET A 185 -6.35 0.45 18.92
CA MET A 185 -7.64 0.85 18.33
C MET A 185 -7.47 1.82 17.15
N ASN A 186 -6.39 2.59 17.12
CA ASN A 186 -6.09 3.59 16.10
C ASN A 186 -5.08 3.10 15.05
N MET A 187 -4.54 1.90 15.19
CA MET A 187 -3.66 1.29 14.17
C MET A 187 -4.48 0.70 13.02
N GLY A 188 -3.88 0.65 11.83
CA GLY A 188 -4.39 -0.20 10.76
C GLY A 188 -4.53 -1.65 11.24
N ALA A 189 -5.72 -2.24 11.09
CA ALA A 189 -6.03 -3.55 11.68
C ALA A 189 -5.11 -4.66 11.18
N ILE A 190 -4.75 -4.63 9.88
CA ILE A 190 -3.82 -5.60 9.28
C ILE A 190 -2.44 -5.47 9.95
N GLY A 191 -1.93 -4.24 10.06
CA GLY A 191 -0.62 -3.97 10.68
C GLY A 191 -0.56 -4.32 12.16
N TYR A 192 -1.63 -4.04 12.91
CA TYR A 192 -1.73 -4.44 14.31
C TYR A 192 -1.68 -5.97 14.48
N VAL A 193 -2.53 -6.69 13.74
CA VAL A 193 -2.58 -8.15 13.85
C VAL A 193 -1.27 -8.77 13.38
N PHE A 194 -0.72 -8.33 12.25
CA PHE A 194 0.59 -8.76 11.77
C PHE A 194 1.67 -8.54 12.83
N GLY A 195 1.86 -7.30 13.26
CA GLY A 195 2.93 -6.93 14.20
C GLY A 195 2.80 -7.63 15.54
N SER A 196 1.58 -7.76 16.10
CA SER A 196 1.34 -8.44 17.36
C SER A 196 1.63 -9.95 17.29
N ARG A 197 1.35 -10.61 16.17
CA ARG A 197 1.64 -12.05 15.99
C ARG A 197 3.13 -12.31 15.78
N VAL A 198 3.78 -11.50 14.93
CA VAL A 198 5.24 -11.58 14.70
C VAL A 198 6.00 -11.28 15.99
N GLN A 199 5.63 -10.22 16.71
CA GLN A 199 6.27 -9.87 17.99
C GLN A 199 6.17 -10.99 19.02
N ARG A 200 4.97 -11.59 19.17
CA ARG A 200 4.75 -12.68 20.13
C ARG A 200 5.48 -13.97 19.74
N ALA A 201 5.60 -14.27 18.46
CA ALA A 201 6.33 -15.45 17.99
C ALA A 201 7.83 -15.30 18.19
N LEU A 202 8.40 -14.14 17.91
CA LEU A 202 9.84 -13.90 17.92
C LEU A 202 10.38 -13.37 19.25
N GLN A 203 9.54 -12.77 20.09
CA GLN A 203 9.91 -12.13 21.38
C GLN A 203 10.96 -11.02 21.23
N ILE A 204 11.01 -10.36 20.08
CA ILE A 204 11.91 -9.22 19.77
C ILE A 204 11.09 -7.94 19.54
N PRO A 205 11.72 -6.76 19.56
CA PRO A 205 11.06 -5.52 19.18
C PRO A 205 10.59 -5.55 17.72
N ILE A 206 9.36 -5.09 17.48
CA ILE A 206 8.79 -4.92 16.15
C ILE A 206 8.29 -3.49 15.99
N GLY A 207 8.74 -2.81 14.94
CA GLY A 207 8.26 -1.50 14.55
C GLY A 207 7.34 -1.59 13.32
N ILE A 208 6.19 -0.95 13.40
CA ILE A 208 5.23 -0.84 12.28
C ILE A 208 5.20 0.60 11.80
N ILE A 209 5.60 0.81 10.55
CA ILE A 209 5.42 2.06 9.83
C ILE A 209 4.10 1.95 9.06
N ASP A 210 3.06 2.61 9.54
CA ASP A 210 1.73 2.65 8.93
C ASP A 210 1.72 3.77 7.87
N ASN A 211 1.87 3.38 6.62
CA ASN A 211 2.16 4.26 5.48
C ASN A 211 1.14 4.12 4.35
N SER A 212 -0.13 4.32 4.65
CA SER A 212 -1.22 4.07 3.71
C SER A 212 -2.00 5.33 3.36
N ARG A 213 -2.34 5.50 2.06
CA ARG A 213 -3.09 6.63 1.53
C ARG A 213 -4.49 6.22 1.04
N GLY A 214 -5.54 6.72 1.69
CA GLY A 214 -6.91 6.51 1.24
C GLY A 214 -7.14 7.05 -0.19
N GLY A 215 -7.65 6.20 -1.09
CA GLY A 215 -7.89 6.57 -2.48
C GLY A 215 -6.65 6.56 -3.39
N ALA A 216 -5.49 6.11 -2.91
CA ALA A 216 -4.31 5.97 -3.75
C ALA A 216 -4.55 4.98 -4.89
N SER A 217 -4.10 5.33 -6.09
CA SER A 217 -3.96 4.41 -7.21
C SER A 217 -2.54 3.83 -7.26
N MET A 218 -2.37 2.76 -8.02
CA MET A 218 -1.08 2.09 -8.19
C MET A 218 -0.01 3.02 -8.73
N GLU A 219 -0.39 3.90 -9.66
CA GLU A 219 0.47 4.87 -10.32
C GLU A 219 1.18 5.79 -9.31
N SER A 220 0.50 6.14 -8.23
CA SER A 220 1.06 7.04 -7.21
C SER A 220 2.09 6.39 -6.28
N LEU A 221 2.19 5.06 -6.27
CA LEU A 221 3.00 4.28 -5.33
C LEU A 221 4.30 3.73 -5.94
N VAL A 222 4.45 3.86 -7.26
CA VAL A 222 5.66 3.47 -8.01
C VAL A 222 6.70 4.58 -7.90
N PRO A 223 7.99 4.27 -7.65
CA PRO A 223 9.07 5.25 -7.71
C PRO A 223 9.16 5.93 -9.07
N ARG A 224 9.33 7.27 -9.12
CA ARG A 224 9.29 8.04 -10.36
C ARG A 224 10.30 7.56 -11.42
N HIS A 225 11.51 7.18 -11.02
CA HIS A 225 12.54 6.72 -11.95
C HIS A 225 12.16 5.43 -12.66
N LYS A 226 11.36 4.57 -12.03
CA LYS A 226 10.93 3.28 -12.60
C LYS A 226 9.96 3.42 -13.77
N PHE A 227 9.23 4.52 -13.86
CA PHE A 227 8.35 4.74 -15.01
C PHE A 227 9.09 4.74 -16.35
N LYS A 228 10.36 5.13 -16.37
CA LYS A 228 11.20 5.16 -17.58
C LYS A 228 11.62 3.77 -18.07
N GLU A 229 11.45 2.73 -17.25
CA GLU A 229 11.84 1.36 -17.61
C GLU A 229 10.81 0.63 -18.49
N HIS A 230 9.62 1.20 -18.67
CA HIS A 230 8.60 0.60 -19.52
C HIS A 230 7.90 1.66 -20.39
N PRO A 231 7.73 1.44 -21.72
CA PRO A 231 7.19 2.47 -22.63
C PRO A 231 5.84 3.05 -22.19
N GLN A 232 4.87 2.22 -21.83
CA GLN A 232 3.55 2.69 -21.37
C GLN A 232 3.63 3.47 -20.05
N ALA A 233 4.54 3.10 -19.16
CA ALA A 233 4.73 3.83 -17.91
C ALA A 233 5.41 5.19 -18.17
N ALA A 234 6.41 5.23 -19.04
CA ALA A 234 7.07 6.47 -19.45
C ALA A 234 6.09 7.44 -20.12
N GLU A 235 5.21 6.94 -20.97
CA GLU A 235 4.14 7.73 -21.61
C GLU A 235 3.17 8.32 -20.57
N TYR A 236 2.76 7.53 -19.58
CA TYR A 236 1.92 8.00 -18.48
C TYR A 236 2.62 9.10 -17.67
N LEU A 237 3.90 8.91 -17.36
CA LEU A 237 4.69 9.94 -16.66
C LEU A 237 4.75 11.24 -17.47
N ALA A 238 5.05 11.15 -18.76
CA ALA A 238 5.10 12.32 -19.65
C ALA A 238 3.74 13.06 -19.71
N TRP A 239 2.64 12.33 -19.72
CA TRP A 239 1.30 12.92 -19.63
C TRP A 239 1.07 13.67 -18.31
N VAL A 240 1.52 13.13 -17.18
CA VAL A 240 1.44 13.83 -15.88
C VAL A 240 2.31 15.09 -15.89
N GLU A 241 3.53 15.00 -16.40
CA GLU A 241 4.47 16.13 -16.51
C GLU A 241 3.91 17.25 -17.39
N LYS A 242 3.30 16.90 -18.53
CA LYS A 242 2.62 17.87 -19.40
C LYS A 242 1.48 18.60 -18.66
N ARG A 243 0.63 17.87 -17.93
CA ARG A 243 -0.43 18.46 -17.11
C ARG A 243 0.11 19.39 -16.00
N GLN A 244 1.26 19.06 -15.42
CA GLN A 244 1.92 19.92 -14.43
C GLN A 244 2.42 21.23 -15.08
N ALA A 245 3.04 21.13 -16.26
CA ALA A 245 3.57 22.30 -16.99
C ALA A 245 2.45 23.25 -17.49
N GLU A 246 1.30 22.68 -17.87
CA GLU A 246 0.14 23.42 -18.38
C GLU A 246 -0.84 23.86 -17.29
N PHE A 247 -0.55 23.59 -16.00
CA PHE A 247 -1.48 23.83 -14.90
C PHE A 247 -1.59 25.33 -14.55
N ASP A 248 -2.78 25.86 -14.71
CA ASP A 248 -3.11 27.24 -14.33
C ASP A 248 -3.40 27.33 -12.81
N TRP A 249 -2.38 27.77 -12.07
CA TRP A 249 -2.44 27.96 -10.63
C TRP A 249 -3.42 29.03 -10.20
N ASP A 250 -3.57 30.10 -10.99
CA ASP A 250 -4.41 31.24 -10.64
C ASP A 250 -5.88 30.89 -10.85
N GLU A 251 -6.21 30.23 -11.95
CA GLU A 251 -7.55 29.70 -12.19
C GLU A 251 -7.95 28.66 -11.11
N ALA A 252 -7.05 27.73 -10.78
CA ALA A 252 -7.30 26.70 -9.78
C ALA A 252 -7.52 27.30 -8.38
N LEU A 253 -6.72 28.31 -8.01
CA LEU A 253 -6.86 29.02 -6.73
C LEU A 253 -8.15 29.83 -6.69
N GLN A 254 -8.50 30.52 -7.77
CA GLN A 254 -9.74 31.29 -7.86
C GLN A 254 -10.96 30.35 -7.64
N LYS A 255 -11.02 29.22 -8.38
CA LYS A 255 -12.11 28.23 -8.22
C LYS A 255 -12.18 27.67 -6.78
N ALA A 256 -11.02 27.47 -6.16
CA ALA A 256 -10.96 26.98 -4.78
C ALA A 256 -11.47 28.02 -3.78
N VAL A 257 -11.13 29.29 -3.97
CA VAL A 257 -11.60 30.42 -3.13
C VAL A 257 -13.11 30.59 -3.28
N GLU A 258 -13.65 30.60 -4.50
CA GLU A 258 -15.09 30.68 -4.73
C GLU A 258 -15.87 29.56 -4.03
N LYS A 259 -15.34 28.34 -4.11
CA LYS A 259 -15.93 27.18 -3.41
C LYS A 259 -15.83 27.31 -1.90
N TRP A 260 -14.70 27.82 -1.39
CA TRP A 260 -14.48 28.07 0.03
C TRP A 260 -15.45 29.12 0.57
N GLU A 261 -15.68 30.25 -0.13
CA GLU A 261 -16.62 31.30 0.25
C GLU A 261 -18.05 30.78 0.33
N LYS A 262 -18.49 29.95 -0.64
CA LYS A 262 -19.79 29.27 -0.60
C LYS A 262 -19.90 28.35 0.62
N THR A 263 -18.86 27.59 0.91
CA THR A 263 -18.80 26.70 2.08
C THR A 263 -18.83 27.48 3.38
N LEU A 264 -18.03 28.54 3.48
CA LEU A 264 -17.97 29.45 4.64
C LEU A 264 -19.34 30.05 4.95
N SER A 265 -20.01 30.60 3.93
CA SER A 265 -21.36 31.16 4.04
C SER A 265 -22.38 30.13 4.55
N SER A 266 -22.29 28.89 4.05
CA SER A 266 -23.16 27.78 4.50
C SER A 266 -22.87 27.36 5.94
N GLN A 267 -21.61 27.31 6.36
CA GLN A 267 -21.22 26.92 7.72
C GLN A 267 -21.56 28.00 8.74
N ARG A 268 -21.37 29.27 8.40
CA ARG A 268 -21.79 30.41 9.24
C ARG A 268 -23.31 30.44 9.46
N LYS A 269 -24.10 30.12 8.42
CA LYS A 269 -25.56 29.94 8.57
C LYS A 269 -25.95 28.82 9.55
N LYS A 270 -25.07 27.82 9.71
CA LYS A 270 -25.24 26.70 10.67
C LYS A 270 -24.60 26.99 12.03
N SER A 271 -24.16 28.21 12.29
CA SER A 271 -23.54 28.64 13.57
C SER A 271 -22.29 27.79 13.93
N VAL A 272 -21.52 27.41 12.95
CA VAL A 272 -20.22 26.74 13.19
C VAL A 272 -19.24 27.77 13.77
N ALA A 273 -18.53 27.41 14.83
CA ALA A 273 -17.57 28.29 15.50
C ALA A 273 -16.42 28.68 14.54
N GLU A 274 -15.92 29.90 14.63
CA GLU A 274 -14.91 30.45 13.69
C GLU A 274 -13.60 29.64 13.65
N ASP A 275 -13.17 29.09 14.78
CA ASP A 275 -11.98 28.22 14.90
C ASP A 275 -12.13 26.87 14.18
N LYS A 276 -13.37 26.51 13.82
CA LYS A 276 -13.69 25.26 13.08
C LYS A 276 -13.95 25.51 11.59
N LEU A 277 -13.90 26.76 11.14
CA LEU A 277 -14.08 27.07 9.74
C LEU A 277 -12.82 26.67 8.93
N PRO A 278 -12.99 26.21 7.67
CA PRO A 278 -11.86 25.83 6.86
C PRO A 278 -10.98 27.06 6.55
N PRO A 279 -9.65 26.92 6.56
CA PRO A 279 -8.74 27.99 6.19
C PRO A 279 -8.95 28.42 4.74
N LYS A 280 -8.64 29.69 4.44
CA LYS A 280 -8.69 30.18 3.07
C LYS A 280 -7.71 29.39 2.19
N PRO A 281 -8.11 28.99 0.97
CA PRO A 281 -7.21 28.31 0.04
C PRO A 281 -6.00 29.18 -0.34
N THR A 282 -4.82 28.53 -0.39
CA THR A 282 -3.56 29.04 -0.91
C THR A 282 -2.97 28.01 -1.86
N ARG A 283 -1.95 28.33 -2.65
CA ARG A 283 -1.26 27.35 -3.51
C ARG A 283 -0.69 26.17 -2.71
N GLU A 284 -0.31 26.39 -1.45
CA GLU A 284 0.27 25.38 -0.57
C GLU A 284 -0.77 24.42 0.00
N ASN A 285 -1.98 24.92 0.31
CA ASN A 285 -3.04 24.12 0.92
C ASN A 285 -4.15 23.70 -0.05
N LEU A 286 -3.99 23.92 -1.38
CA LEU A 286 -4.89 23.38 -2.38
C LEU A 286 -4.97 21.85 -2.22
N ARG A 287 -6.19 21.32 -2.33
CA ARG A 287 -6.40 19.86 -2.24
C ARG A 287 -5.58 19.15 -3.30
N SER A 288 -4.78 18.18 -2.90
CA SER A 288 -3.90 17.39 -3.76
C SER A 288 -4.62 16.78 -4.97
N TRP A 289 -5.87 16.36 -4.85
CA TRP A 289 -6.70 15.86 -5.95
C TRP A 289 -6.89 16.83 -7.13
N ASN A 290 -6.74 18.11 -6.89
CA ASN A 290 -6.95 19.15 -7.90
C ASN A 290 -5.65 19.67 -8.51
N VAL A 291 -4.50 19.16 -8.06
CA VAL A 291 -3.18 19.62 -8.48
C VAL A 291 -2.46 18.47 -9.17
N PRO A 292 -2.13 18.59 -10.48
CA PRO A 292 -1.38 17.56 -11.18
C PRO A 292 -0.02 17.29 -10.51
N GLY A 293 0.33 16.01 -10.40
CA GLY A 293 1.53 15.56 -9.70
C GLY A 293 1.40 15.46 -8.18
N ARG A 294 0.32 16.01 -7.59
CA ARG A 294 0.00 15.85 -6.16
C ARG A 294 -1.24 15.00 -5.92
N SER A 295 -1.98 14.64 -6.96
CA SER A 295 -3.11 13.74 -6.81
C SER A 295 -2.64 12.36 -6.38
N PRO A 296 -3.34 11.68 -5.44
CA PRO A 296 -3.02 10.30 -5.06
C PRO A 296 -3.28 9.29 -6.19
N SER A 297 -3.62 9.78 -7.38
CA SER A 297 -3.73 9.00 -8.62
C SER A 297 -2.64 9.34 -9.65
N ASP A 298 -1.79 10.33 -9.39
CA ASP A 298 -0.74 10.73 -10.32
C ASP A 298 0.58 10.00 -10.04
N ALA A 299 1.42 9.88 -11.07
CA ALA A 299 2.69 9.17 -11.02
C ALA A 299 3.55 9.56 -9.81
N ALA A 300 3.91 8.57 -9.02
CA ALA A 300 4.82 8.66 -7.87
C ALA A 300 4.40 9.60 -6.73
N SER A 301 3.24 10.26 -6.78
CA SER A 301 2.89 11.31 -5.81
C SER A 301 2.88 10.81 -4.34
N CYS A 302 2.28 9.66 -4.07
CA CYS A 302 2.30 9.05 -2.73
C CYS A 302 3.68 8.47 -2.39
N TYR A 303 4.39 7.89 -3.37
CA TYR A 303 5.77 7.44 -3.15
C TYR A 303 6.65 8.60 -2.71
N ASN A 304 6.60 9.73 -3.42
CA ASN A 304 7.45 10.89 -3.18
C ASN A 304 7.31 11.47 -1.77
N GLY A 305 6.09 11.61 -1.28
CA GLY A 305 5.83 12.27 0.00
C GLY A 305 5.74 11.32 1.20
N MET A 306 5.52 10.04 0.96
CA MET A 306 5.18 9.10 2.04
C MET A 306 6.18 7.95 2.18
N PHE A 307 6.70 7.40 1.10
CA PHE A 307 7.54 6.21 1.13
C PHE A 307 9.01 6.53 0.81
N GLY A 308 9.26 7.21 -0.31
CA GLY A 308 10.62 7.60 -0.72
C GLY A 308 11.31 8.57 0.26
N VAL A 309 10.52 9.29 1.06
CA VAL A 309 11.03 10.26 2.05
C VAL A 309 11.93 9.63 3.10
N PHE A 310 11.73 8.36 3.46
CA PHE A 310 12.62 7.66 4.39
C PHE A 310 13.55 6.64 3.71
N LYS A 311 13.85 6.87 2.43
CA LYS A 311 14.89 6.14 1.71
C LYS A 311 16.22 6.24 2.47
N GLY A 312 16.88 5.09 2.64
CA GLY A 312 18.07 4.95 3.48
C GLY A 312 17.81 4.37 4.88
N LEU A 313 16.56 4.31 5.32
CA LEU A 313 16.17 3.53 6.49
C LEU A 313 16.10 2.04 6.11
N ASN A 314 16.86 1.20 6.78
CA ASN A 314 16.72 -0.24 6.60
C ASN A 314 15.41 -0.75 7.19
N VAL A 315 14.72 -1.60 6.46
CA VAL A 315 13.48 -2.27 6.89
C VAL A 315 13.58 -3.78 6.69
N LYS A 316 12.76 -4.54 7.41
CA LYS A 316 12.68 -6.00 7.28
C LYS A 316 11.84 -6.42 6.07
N GLY A 317 10.77 -5.68 5.77
CA GLY A 317 9.91 -5.96 4.63
C GLY A 317 8.69 -5.04 4.55
N VAL A 318 7.88 -5.26 3.51
CA VAL A 318 6.68 -4.47 3.21
C VAL A 318 5.47 -5.39 3.04
N ALA A 319 4.35 -5.05 3.67
CA ALA A 319 3.04 -5.61 3.34
C ALA A 319 2.20 -4.53 2.63
N PHE A 320 1.62 -4.89 1.49
CA PHE A 320 0.93 -3.96 0.60
C PHE A 320 -0.51 -4.37 0.33
N HIS A 321 -1.45 -3.43 0.44
CA HIS A 321 -2.86 -3.67 0.14
C HIS A 321 -3.52 -2.48 -0.56
N GLN A 322 -3.61 -2.56 -1.89
CA GLN A 322 -4.21 -1.55 -2.76
C GLN A 322 -4.99 -2.26 -3.89
N GLY A 323 -5.69 -1.57 -4.74
CA GLY A 323 -6.36 -2.10 -5.93
C GLY A 323 -7.78 -1.58 -6.13
N PHE A 324 -8.48 -1.17 -5.08
CA PHE A 324 -9.86 -0.68 -5.19
C PHE A 324 -9.99 0.54 -6.10
N ASN A 325 -9.10 1.51 -5.96
CA ASN A 325 -9.18 2.72 -6.77
C ASN A 325 -9.03 2.39 -8.27
N ASN A 326 -8.08 1.53 -8.62
CA ASN A 326 -7.88 1.08 -10.00
C ASN A 326 -9.02 0.18 -10.51
N ALA A 327 -9.64 -0.64 -9.65
CA ALA A 327 -10.73 -1.55 -10.03
C ALA A 327 -12.09 -0.85 -10.13
N MET A 328 -12.39 0.10 -9.24
CA MET A 328 -13.72 0.71 -9.11
C MET A 328 -14.00 1.81 -10.14
N MET A 329 -12.97 2.44 -10.64
CA MET A 329 -13.06 3.42 -11.73
C MET A 329 -13.22 2.69 -13.07
N ASN A 330 -14.32 1.99 -13.26
CA ASN A 330 -14.58 1.07 -14.38
C ASN A 330 -14.02 1.52 -15.73
N THR A 331 -14.13 2.80 -16.04
CA THR A 331 -13.66 3.38 -17.31
C THR A 331 -12.14 3.60 -17.36
N SER A 332 -11.48 3.65 -16.23
CA SER A 332 -10.02 3.83 -16.11
C SER A 332 -9.30 2.58 -15.59
N CYS A 333 -10.00 1.46 -15.42
CA CYS A 333 -9.38 0.20 -15.03
C CYS A 333 -8.53 -0.34 -16.18
N LYS A 334 -7.24 -0.51 -15.95
CA LYS A 334 -6.23 -0.97 -16.92
C LYS A 334 -5.42 -2.11 -16.32
N PRO A 335 -5.91 -3.36 -16.35
CA PRO A 335 -5.25 -4.49 -15.69
C PRO A 335 -3.83 -4.76 -16.19
N LYS A 336 -3.59 -4.73 -17.52
CA LYS A 336 -2.24 -4.91 -18.07
C LYS A 336 -1.27 -3.86 -17.57
N PHE A 337 -1.70 -2.58 -17.57
CA PHE A 337 -0.88 -1.50 -17.04
C PHE A 337 -0.65 -1.64 -15.53
N TYR A 338 -1.66 -2.04 -14.77
CA TYR A 338 -1.53 -2.34 -13.35
C TYR A 338 -0.50 -3.43 -13.08
N ARG A 339 -0.46 -4.51 -13.91
CA ARG A 339 0.53 -5.58 -13.83
C ARG A 339 1.95 -5.05 -14.03
N ILE A 340 2.15 -4.19 -15.04
CA ILE A 340 3.44 -3.53 -15.31
C ILE A 340 3.86 -2.70 -14.09
N LEU A 341 2.96 -1.85 -13.59
CA LEU A 341 3.24 -0.98 -12.44
C LEU A 341 3.54 -1.77 -11.16
N MET A 342 2.88 -2.92 -10.94
CA MET A 342 3.16 -3.80 -9.80
C MET A 342 4.60 -4.29 -9.81
N LYS A 343 5.07 -4.77 -10.96
CA LYS A 343 6.48 -5.16 -11.15
C LYS A 343 7.43 -3.99 -10.88
N LEU A 344 7.19 -2.84 -11.53
CA LEU A 344 8.03 -1.65 -11.40
C LEU A 344 8.07 -1.14 -9.95
N MET A 345 6.96 -1.23 -9.23
CA MET A 345 6.88 -0.85 -7.82
C MET A 345 7.76 -1.73 -6.94
N VAL A 346 7.63 -3.05 -7.05
CA VAL A 346 8.39 -4.00 -6.23
C VAL A 346 9.89 -3.88 -6.52
N ASP A 347 10.26 -3.88 -7.80
CA ASP A 347 11.67 -3.75 -8.23
C ASP A 347 12.25 -2.40 -7.79
N GLY A 348 11.48 -1.32 -7.89
CA GLY A 348 11.90 0.02 -7.49
C GLY A 348 12.05 0.20 -5.97
N TRP A 349 11.18 -0.41 -5.17
CA TRP A 349 11.36 -0.40 -3.71
C TRP A 349 12.62 -1.15 -3.28
N ARG A 350 12.91 -2.30 -3.91
CA ARG A 350 14.15 -3.05 -3.66
C ARG A 350 15.40 -2.27 -3.99
N GLU A 351 15.37 -1.55 -5.11
CA GLU A 351 16.45 -0.67 -5.55
C GLU A 351 16.63 0.50 -4.57
N ASP A 352 15.55 1.21 -4.25
CA ASP A 352 15.60 2.40 -3.40
C ASP A 352 15.98 2.12 -1.95
N PHE A 353 15.66 0.95 -1.43
CA PHE A 353 16.09 0.50 -0.10
C PHE A 353 17.41 -0.30 -0.12
N ASN A 354 18.04 -0.39 -1.30
CA ASN A 354 19.29 -1.14 -1.50
C ASN A 354 19.23 -2.58 -0.93
N ASP A 355 18.08 -3.22 -1.12
CA ASP A 355 17.82 -4.60 -0.69
C ASP A 355 17.14 -5.39 -1.82
N PRO A 356 17.91 -6.04 -2.70
CA PRO A 356 17.35 -6.78 -3.83
C PRO A 356 16.43 -7.95 -3.40
N GLN A 357 16.56 -8.40 -2.16
CA GLN A 357 15.74 -9.46 -1.59
C GLN A 357 14.69 -8.95 -0.57
N LEU A 358 14.41 -7.66 -0.56
CA LEU A 358 13.41 -7.08 0.34
C LEU A 358 12.11 -7.89 0.29
N PRO A 359 11.67 -8.48 1.42
CA PRO A 359 10.44 -9.23 1.48
C PRO A 359 9.21 -8.36 1.19
N VAL A 360 8.34 -8.79 0.26
CA VAL A 360 7.13 -8.06 -0.12
C VAL A 360 5.92 -8.99 -0.16
N ALA A 361 4.92 -8.71 0.66
CA ALA A 361 3.63 -9.37 0.61
C ALA A 361 2.58 -8.49 -0.06
N ILE A 362 1.96 -8.96 -1.13
CA ILE A 362 0.85 -8.31 -1.81
C ILE A 362 -0.46 -8.94 -1.34
N ILE A 363 -1.22 -8.21 -0.54
CA ILE A 363 -2.57 -8.61 -0.16
C ILE A 363 -3.50 -8.25 -1.31
N GLY A 364 -4.05 -9.26 -1.95
CA GLY A 364 -4.92 -9.13 -3.10
C GLY A 364 -6.15 -8.26 -2.80
N LEU A 365 -6.74 -7.69 -3.82
CA LEU A 365 -7.96 -6.88 -3.71
C LEU A 365 -9.08 -7.70 -3.06
N CYS A 366 -9.61 -7.24 -1.92
CA CYS A 366 -10.67 -7.94 -1.18
C CYS A 366 -12.03 -7.85 -1.90
N ALA A 367 -12.93 -8.76 -1.52
CA ALA A 367 -14.32 -8.75 -1.98
C ALA A 367 -15.08 -7.49 -1.49
N GLY A 368 -16.20 -7.21 -2.13
CA GLY A 368 -17.10 -6.13 -1.75
C GLY A 368 -18.30 -6.04 -2.71
N GLY A 369 -19.38 -5.41 -2.28
CA GLY A 369 -20.61 -5.30 -3.05
C GLY A 369 -21.47 -6.58 -3.04
N LYS A 370 -22.36 -6.73 -4.06
CA LYS A 370 -23.29 -7.86 -4.18
C LYS A 370 -22.52 -9.19 -4.25
N ALA A 371 -22.85 -10.13 -3.40
CA ALA A 371 -22.24 -11.46 -3.42
C ALA A 371 -22.73 -12.26 -4.64
N GLN A 372 -21.81 -12.96 -5.29
CA GLN A 372 -22.13 -13.95 -6.29
C GLN A 372 -22.76 -15.18 -5.61
N THR A 373 -23.82 -15.68 -6.19
CA THR A 373 -24.58 -16.88 -5.80
C THR A 373 -24.87 -17.71 -7.02
N ARG A 374 -25.39 -18.93 -6.88
CA ARG A 374 -25.82 -19.74 -8.02
C ARG A 374 -26.87 -19.03 -8.87
N LEU A 375 -27.76 -18.22 -8.28
CA LEU A 375 -28.85 -17.53 -8.99
C LEU A 375 -28.38 -16.34 -9.85
N ASN A 376 -27.25 -15.74 -9.55
CA ASN A 376 -26.71 -14.57 -10.25
C ASN A 376 -25.28 -14.79 -10.74
N PHE A 377 -24.90 -16.05 -10.91
CA PHE A 377 -23.50 -16.43 -11.10
C PHE A 377 -22.90 -15.77 -12.33
N GLU A 378 -23.57 -15.90 -13.47
CA GLU A 378 -23.12 -15.35 -14.75
C GLU A 378 -23.17 -13.82 -14.73
N GLU A 379 -24.28 -13.21 -14.27
CA GLU A 379 -24.45 -11.75 -14.18
C GLU A 379 -23.28 -11.05 -13.49
N LEU A 380 -22.76 -11.69 -12.42
CA LEU A 380 -21.64 -11.18 -11.64
C LEU A 380 -20.28 -11.75 -12.07
N GLY A 381 -20.23 -12.59 -13.08
CA GLY A 381 -19.03 -13.26 -13.60
C GLY A 381 -18.05 -12.32 -14.32
N PHE A 382 -18.47 -11.11 -14.67
CA PHE A 382 -17.57 -10.06 -15.13
C PHE A 382 -17.31 -9.04 -14.03
N SER A 383 -16.05 -8.85 -13.68
CA SER A 383 -15.65 -7.83 -12.69
C SER A 383 -14.21 -7.36 -12.91
N THR A 384 -14.03 -6.06 -13.06
CA THR A 384 -12.72 -5.40 -13.07
C THR A 384 -11.86 -5.77 -11.85
N ALA A 385 -12.49 -6.04 -10.70
CA ALA A 385 -11.77 -6.46 -9.49
C ALA A 385 -11.07 -7.83 -9.65
N ALA A 386 -11.65 -8.76 -10.41
CA ALA A 386 -11.02 -10.06 -10.69
C ALA A 386 -9.74 -9.89 -11.52
N TYR A 387 -9.81 -9.05 -12.56
CA TYR A 387 -8.63 -8.72 -13.39
C TYR A 387 -7.54 -7.99 -12.61
N ILE A 388 -7.88 -7.09 -11.69
CA ILE A 388 -6.88 -6.44 -10.83
C ILE A 388 -6.23 -7.46 -9.89
N ARG A 389 -6.98 -8.40 -9.29
CA ARG A 389 -6.38 -9.48 -8.47
C ARG A 389 -5.39 -10.34 -9.26
N GLU A 390 -5.73 -10.67 -10.50
CA GLU A 390 -4.83 -11.37 -11.40
C GLU A 390 -3.57 -10.56 -11.68
N SER A 391 -3.73 -9.27 -12.01
CA SER A 391 -2.61 -8.36 -12.29
C SER A 391 -1.69 -8.18 -11.08
N GLN A 392 -2.24 -8.17 -9.86
CA GLN A 392 -1.46 -8.16 -8.62
C GLN A 392 -0.57 -9.40 -8.51
N ARG A 393 -1.14 -10.58 -8.73
CA ARG A 393 -0.41 -11.85 -8.66
C ARG A 393 0.65 -11.96 -9.77
N LEU A 394 0.24 -11.72 -11.02
CA LEU A 394 1.15 -11.85 -12.17
C LEU A 394 2.26 -10.79 -12.15
N GLY A 395 1.95 -9.53 -11.81
CA GLY A 395 2.96 -8.48 -11.71
C GLY A 395 4.00 -8.75 -10.61
N LEU A 396 3.60 -9.45 -9.54
CA LEU A 396 4.53 -9.92 -8.52
C LEU A 396 5.46 -11.02 -9.06
N THR A 397 4.93 -11.97 -9.84
CA THR A 397 5.75 -13.04 -10.47
C THR A 397 6.67 -12.50 -11.58
N ASP A 398 6.34 -11.36 -12.17
CA ASP A 398 7.18 -10.69 -13.18
C ASP A 398 8.37 -9.93 -12.56
N SER A 399 8.40 -9.72 -11.24
CA SER A 399 9.51 -9.03 -10.57
C SER A 399 10.81 -9.84 -10.64
N LYS A 400 11.95 -9.16 -10.48
CA LYS A 400 13.29 -9.76 -10.67
C LYS A 400 13.59 -10.89 -9.67
N ASP A 401 13.05 -10.81 -8.47
CA ASP A 401 13.21 -11.83 -7.43
C ASP A 401 11.86 -12.12 -6.78
N THR A 402 11.44 -13.39 -6.80
CA THR A 402 10.17 -13.85 -6.23
C THR A 402 10.33 -14.65 -4.94
N ALA A 403 11.56 -14.98 -4.53
CA ALA A 403 11.82 -15.88 -3.40
C ALA A 403 11.22 -15.37 -2.09
N ASN A 404 11.29 -14.05 -1.85
CA ASN A 404 10.78 -13.39 -0.64
C ASN A 404 9.48 -12.64 -0.89
N THR A 405 8.66 -13.09 -1.87
CA THR A 405 7.38 -12.47 -2.17
C THR A 405 6.21 -13.39 -1.85
N ALA A 406 5.04 -12.79 -1.60
CA ALA A 406 3.80 -13.54 -1.48
C ALA A 406 2.62 -12.77 -2.06
N PHE A 407 1.74 -13.49 -2.76
CA PHE A 407 0.38 -13.04 -3.02
C PHE A 407 -0.56 -13.64 -1.99
N ILE A 408 -1.23 -12.80 -1.21
CA ILE A 408 -2.13 -13.20 -0.12
C ILE A 408 -3.58 -13.03 -0.58
N PRO A 409 -4.32 -14.09 -0.88
CA PRO A 409 -5.72 -14.00 -1.28
C PRO A 409 -6.59 -13.36 -0.20
N SER A 410 -7.57 -12.55 -0.60
CA SER A 410 -8.46 -11.84 0.30
C SER A 410 -9.92 -11.78 -0.16
N TYR A 411 -10.24 -12.35 -1.32
CA TYR A 411 -11.59 -12.31 -1.91
C TYR A 411 -12.64 -13.06 -1.08
N ASP A 412 -12.23 -13.99 -0.22
CA ASP A 412 -13.07 -14.73 0.70
C ASP A 412 -13.58 -13.89 1.89
N GLN A 413 -13.02 -12.70 2.10
CA GLN A 413 -13.44 -11.76 3.16
C GLN A 413 -14.70 -10.99 2.76
N LYS A 414 -15.75 -11.71 2.38
CA LYS A 414 -16.98 -11.21 1.77
C LYS A 414 -17.80 -10.37 2.74
N ILE A 415 -18.06 -9.13 2.38
CA ILE A 415 -19.10 -8.25 2.97
C ILE A 415 -19.58 -7.25 1.91
N PRO A 416 -20.81 -6.71 2.03
CA PRO A 416 -21.35 -5.77 1.04
C PRO A 416 -20.61 -4.43 0.93
N GLN A 417 -19.81 -4.08 1.93
CA GLN A 417 -19.14 -2.77 2.06
C GLN A 417 -17.81 -2.74 1.28
N LEU A 418 -17.34 -1.53 0.97
CA LEU A 418 -16.03 -1.31 0.32
C LEU A 418 -14.85 -1.68 1.24
N HIS A 419 -15.01 -1.47 2.55
CA HIS A 419 -14.00 -1.78 3.55
C HIS A 419 -14.47 -2.97 4.38
N THR A 420 -13.93 -4.16 4.12
CA THR A 420 -14.27 -5.34 4.91
C THR A 420 -13.88 -5.15 6.38
N LYS A 421 -14.79 -5.53 7.28
CA LYS A 421 -14.53 -5.59 8.72
C LYS A 421 -13.76 -6.86 9.14
N LYS A 422 -13.47 -7.79 8.21
CA LYS A 422 -12.72 -9.03 8.43
C LYS A 422 -11.22 -8.85 8.14
N LYS A 423 -10.60 -7.78 8.66
CA LYS A 423 -9.18 -7.47 8.39
C LYS A 423 -8.19 -8.35 9.18
N LYS A 424 -8.66 -8.98 10.26
CA LYS A 424 -7.79 -9.79 11.12
C LYS A 424 -7.19 -10.98 10.37
N GLU A 425 -7.98 -11.66 9.54
CA GLU A 425 -7.52 -12.78 8.72
C GLU A 425 -6.40 -12.40 7.77
N LEU A 426 -6.45 -11.18 7.22
CA LEU A 426 -5.40 -10.69 6.32
C LEU A 426 -4.09 -10.44 7.08
N GLY A 427 -4.17 -9.87 8.28
CA GLY A 427 -3.01 -9.73 9.16
C GLY A 427 -2.43 -11.07 9.59
N LEU A 428 -3.29 -12.07 9.90
CA LEU A 428 -2.87 -13.42 10.26
C LEU A 428 -2.17 -14.14 9.10
N ARG A 429 -2.72 -14.07 7.87
CA ARG A 429 -2.10 -14.65 6.67
C ARG A 429 -0.74 -14.01 6.39
N SER A 430 -0.66 -12.69 6.46
CA SER A 430 0.60 -11.96 6.28
C SER A 430 1.64 -12.34 7.33
N ALA A 431 1.22 -12.49 8.61
CA ALA A 431 2.12 -12.92 9.68
C ALA A 431 2.62 -14.36 9.49
N ARG A 432 1.75 -15.30 9.06
CA ARG A 432 2.15 -16.69 8.77
C ARG A 432 3.19 -16.75 7.64
N TRP A 433 2.95 -16.01 6.56
CA TRP A 433 3.94 -15.87 5.50
C TRP A 433 5.28 -15.36 6.02
N ALA A 434 5.28 -14.26 6.76
CA ALA A 434 6.50 -13.69 7.28
C ALA A 434 7.23 -14.68 8.21
N LEU A 435 6.52 -15.31 9.15
CA LEU A 435 7.12 -16.26 10.10
C LEU A 435 7.71 -17.49 9.37
N LYS A 436 7.01 -18.03 8.37
CA LYS A 436 7.52 -19.17 7.58
C LYS A 436 8.64 -18.76 6.65
N THR A 437 8.40 -17.77 5.78
CA THR A 437 9.29 -17.47 4.65
C THR A 437 10.45 -16.54 5.05
N VAL A 438 10.16 -15.50 5.85
CA VAL A 438 11.16 -14.47 6.18
C VAL A 438 11.95 -14.82 7.44
N TYR A 439 11.31 -15.51 8.38
CA TYR A 439 11.93 -15.88 9.66
C TYR A 439 12.30 -17.36 9.78
N GLY A 440 11.98 -18.19 8.77
CA GLY A 440 12.39 -19.59 8.72
C GLY A 440 11.75 -20.49 9.78
N MET A 441 10.57 -20.12 10.30
CA MET A 441 9.86 -20.94 11.29
C MET A 441 9.16 -22.13 10.60
N GLU A 442 9.82 -23.28 10.57
CA GLU A 442 9.40 -24.46 9.80
C GLU A 442 8.03 -25.02 10.22
N ASP A 443 7.66 -24.91 11.49
CA ASP A 443 6.37 -25.40 12.02
C ASP A 443 5.18 -24.51 11.64
N ILE A 444 5.43 -23.30 11.09
CA ILE A 444 4.36 -22.42 10.64
C ILE A 444 3.88 -22.87 9.27
N VAL A 445 2.62 -23.20 9.19
CA VAL A 445 1.98 -23.56 7.91
C VAL A 445 1.68 -22.30 7.12
N TRP A 446 2.32 -22.19 5.99
CA TRP A 446 2.05 -21.21 4.93
C TRP A 446 2.33 -21.89 3.60
N ASP A 447 1.36 -21.85 2.69
CA ASP A 447 1.50 -22.49 1.40
C ASP A 447 0.63 -21.82 0.32
N THR A 448 0.98 -22.04 -0.94
CA THR A 448 0.21 -21.62 -2.11
C THR A 448 0.06 -22.79 -3.06
N ALA A 449 -1.05 -22.87 -3.78
CA ALA A 449 -1.23 -23.83 -4.85
C ALA A 449 -1.29 -23.12 -6.19
N ASN A 450 -0.63 -23.71 -7.19
CA ASN A 450 -0.60 -23.21 -8.55
C ASN A 450 -1.31 -24.16 -9.49
N LEU A 451 -2.08 -23.60 -10.43
CA LEU A 451 -2.61 -24.37 -11.55
C LEU A 451 -1.46 -24.68 -12.50
N LEU A 452 -1.18 -25.96 -12.72
CA LEU A 452 -0.14 -26.45 -13.62
C LEU A 452 -0.65 -26.62 -15.05
N SER A 453 -1.89 -27.12 -15.21
CA SER A 453 -2.51 -27.30 -16.51
C SER A 453 -4.04 -27.25 -16.45
N ALA A 454 -4.63 -26.88 -17.58
CA ALA A 454 -6.06 -26.98 -17.85
C ALA A 454 -6.22 -27.62 -19.22
N THR A 455 -6.66 -28.88 -19.27
CA THR A 455 -6.69 -29.68 -20.49
C THR A 455 -8.13 -30.03 -20.85
N PRO A 456 -8.62 -29.62 -22.02
CA PRO A 456 -9.92 -30.10 -22.54
C PRO A 456 -9.92 -31.61 -22.71
N GLU A 457 -10.97 -32.26 -22.20
CA GLU A 457 -11.12 -33.71 -22.21
C GLU A 457 -12.60 -34.09 -22.24
N ASN A 458 -13.06 -34.73 -23.34
CA ASN A 458 -14.42 -35.28 -23.46
C ASN A 458 -15.55 -34.33 -23.02
N GLY A 459 -15.55 -33.08 -23.51
CA GLY A 459 -16.55 -32.08 -23.17
C GLY A 459 -16.40 -31.48 -21.77
N LYS A 460 -15.24 -31.65 -21.14
CA LYS A 460 -14.88 -31.13 -19.81
C LYS A 460 -13.48 -30.53 -19.84
N ILE A 461 -13.08 -29.86 -18.75
CA ILE A 461 -11.69 -29.43 -18.56
C ILE A 461 -11.11 -30.09 -17.32
N LEU A 462 -10.00 -30.80 -17.48
CA LEU A 462 -9.19 -31.32 -16.40
C LEU A 462 -8.20 -30.27 -15.92
N LEU A 463 -8.35 -29.86 -14.67
CA LEU A 463 -7.41 -28.97 -13.97
C LEU A 463 -6.44 -29.79 -13.14
N THR A 464 -5.15 -29.49 -13.23
CA THR A 464 -4.10 -30.10 -12.40
C THR A 464 -3.37 -29.03 -11.59
N PHE A 465 -3.28 -29.23 -10.29
CA PHE A 465 -2.60 -28.36 -9.33
C PHE A 465 -1.33 -29.02 -8.79
N ASP A 466 -0.34 -28.21 -8.40
CA ASP A 466 0.89 -28.68 -7.74
C ASP A 466 0.61 -29.24 -6.32
N LYS A 467 -0.47 -28.81 -5.69
CA LYS A 467 -0.86 -29.20 -4.33
C LYS A 467 -2.35 -29.54 -4.23
N PRO A 468 -2.77 -30.31 -3.21
CA PRO A 468 -4.19 -30.57 -2.97
C PRO A 468 -4.98 -29.27 -2.76
N VAL A 469 -6.17 -29.18 -3.35
CA VAL A 469 -7.15 -28.12 -3.14
C VAL A 469 -8.49 -28.72 -2.77
N LEU A 470 -9.07 -28.29 -1.65
CA LEU A 470 -10.28 -28.87 -1.07
C LEU A 470 -11.28 -27.77 -0.72
N PRO A 471 -12.58 -28.06 -0.61
CA PRO A 471 -13.57 -27.08 -0.15
C PRO A 471 -13.37 -26.72 1.33
N ASP A 472 -14.01 -25.62 1.76
CA ASP A 472 -13.97 -25.13 3.15
C ASP A 472 -14.41 -26.18 4.15
N ASP A 473 -15.55 -26.84 3.83
CA ASP A 473 -16.15 -27.85 4.66
C ASP A 473 -16.02 -29.22 3.99
N PHE A 474 -15.64 -30.21 4.78
CA PHE A 474 -15.52 -31.58 4.29
C PHE A 474 -16.85 -32.11 3.74
N GLY A 475 -16.83 -32.58 2.49
CA GLY A 475 -18.03 -33.11 1.82
C GLY A 475 -18.84 -32.04 1.07
N SER A 476 -18.48 -30.75 1.15
CA SER A 476 -19.12 -29.73 0.34
C SER A 476 -18.76 -29.83 -1.14
N GLU A 477 -19.66 -29.39 -2.00
CA GLU A 477 -19.38 -29.24 -3.43
C GLU A 477 -18.24 -28.24 -3.69
N LEU A 478 -17.51 -28.46 -4.78
CA LEU A 478 -16.49 -27.52 -5.23
C LEU A 478 -17.19 -26.35 -5.96
N GLU A 479 -17.16 -25.17 -5.38
CA GLU A 479 -17.90 -24.01 -5.89
C GLU A 479 -17.02 -22.94 -6.48
N GLY A 480 -17.61 -22.12 -7.37
CA GLY A 480 -16.99 -20.92 -7.91
C GLY A 480 -16.31 -21.10 -9.25
N PHE A 481 -16.58 -22.20 -9.94
CA PHE A 481 -16.10 -22.46 -11.31
C PHE A 481 -17.08 -21.98 -12.37
N SER A 482 -16.55 -21.45 -13.46
CA SER A 482 -17.26 -21.27 -14.72
C SER A 482 -16.42 -21.79 -15.88
N ILE A 483 -17.12 -22.22 -16.95
CA ILE A 483 -16.53 -22.82 -18.13
C ILE A 483 -17.14 -22.19 -19.39
N ALA A 484 -16.34 -22.06 -20.47
CA ALA A 484 -16.78 -21.45 -21.71
C ALA A 484 -16.24 -22.18 -22.93
N GLU A 485 -16.97 -22.07 -24.04
CA GLU A 485 -16.54 -22.36 -25.40
C GLU A 485 -15.78 -21.16 -25.99
N GLU A 486 -15.35 -21.23 -27.25
CA GLU A 486 -14.71 -20.11 -27.97
C GLU A 486 -15.55 -18.82 -27.99
N SER A 487 -16.88 -18.94 -27.90
CA SER A 487 -17.79 -17.79 -27.80
C SER A 487 -17.46 -16.88 -26.59
N GLY A 488 -16.72 -17.39 -25.61
CA GLY A 488 -16.30 -16.67 -24.41
C GLY A 488 -17.39 -16.42 -23.38
N SER A 489 -18.62 -16.94 -23.58
CA SER A 489 -19.69 -16.89 -22.56
C SER A 489 -19.43 -17.93 -21.49
N HIS A 490 -19.14 -17.49 -20.26
CA HIS A 490 -18.87 -18.34 -19.13
C HIS A 490 -20.14 -18.72 -18.38
N TYR A 491 -20.41 -20.03 -18.24
CA TYR A 491 -21.54 -20.58 -17.51
C TYR A 491 -21.07 -21.22 -16.19
N LEU A 492 -21.95 -21.22 -15.17
CA LEU A 492 -21.73 -21.95 -13.93
C LEU A 492 -21.38 -23.41 -14.25
N ALA A 493 -20.37 -23.92 -13.58
CA ALA A 493 -19.87 -25.26 -13.83
C ALA A 493 -19.90 -26.13 -12.57
N HIS A 494 -20.16 -27.41 -12.78
CA HIS A 494 -19.94 -28.46 -11.81
C HIS A 494 -18.47 -28.84 -11.77
N ALA A 495 -17.95 -29.06 -10.59
CA ALA A 495 -16.56 -29.45 -10.40
C ALA A 495 -16.47 -30.62 -9.44
N VAL A 496 -15.65 -31.60 -9.74
CA VAL A 496 -15.45 -32.80 -8.92
C VAL A 496 -13.97 -33.17 -8.89
N HIS A 497 -13.51 -33.69 -7.76
CA HIS A 497 -12.16 -34.25 -7.69
C HIS A 497 -12.07 -35.53 -8.50
N VAL A 498 -10.99 -35.68 -9.25
CA VAL A 498 -10.64 -36.94 -9.91
C VAL A 498 -10.14 -37.92 -8.88
N GLN A 499 -10.72 -39.13 -8.90
CA GLN A 499 -10.31 -40.19 -7.99
C GLN A 499 -9.00 -40.82 -8.46
N VAL A 500 -7.96 -40.68 -7.67
CA VAL A 500 -6.63 -41.24 -7.94
C VAL A 500 -6.21 -42.19 -6.84
N LYS A 501 -5.53 -43.30 -7.22
CA LYS A 501 -5.06 -44.33 -6.26
C LYS A 501 -3.87 -43.81 -5.43
N ALA A 502 -2.96 -43.08 -6.07
CA ALA A 502 -1.77 -42.56 -5.42
C ALA A 502 -2.12 -41.49 -4.37
N LYS A 503 -1.80 -41.76 -3.11
CA LYS A 503 -2.19 -40.90 -1.97
C LYS A 503 -1.67 -39.48 -2.06
N ASN A 504 -0.45 -39.29 -2.61
CA ASN A 504 0.19 -37.99 -2.80
C ASN A 504 -0.38 -37.17 -3.97
N GLU A 505 -1.21 -37.79 -4.83
CA GLU A 505 -1.87 -37.12 -5.97
C GLU A 505 -3.36 -36.81 -5.70
N ARG A 506 -3.89 -37.23 -4.56
CA ARG A 506 -5.29 -37.01 -4.20
C ARG A 506 -5.58 -35.51 -4.10
N ASN A 507 -6.76 -35.12 -4.58
CA ASN A 507 -7.29 -33.74 -4.54
C ASN A 507 -6.42 -32.70 -5.28
N LYS A 508 -5.50 -33.12 -6.14
CA LYS A 508 -4.74 -32.24 -7.04
C LYS A 508 -5.42 -32.05 -8.39
N GLN A 509 -6.36 -32.92 -8.75
CA GLN A 509 -7.03 -32.88 -10.04
C GLN A 509 -8.54 -32.65 -9.86
N ILE A 510 -9.05 -31.70 -10.63
CA ILE A 510 -10.47 -31.33 -10.65
C ILE A 510 -10.97 -31.37 -12.08
N LEU A 511 -12.07 -32.08 -12.29
CA LEU A 511 -12.78 -32.13 -13.56
C LEU A 511 -13.93 -31.13 -13.53
N VAL A 512 -13.97 -30.19 -14.48
CA VAL A 512 -14.96 -29.12 -14.56
C VAL A 512 -15.83 -29.32 -15.80
N SER A 513 -17.16 -29.22 -15.66
CA SER A 513 -18.11 -29.40 -16.76
C SER A 513 -19.37 -28.57 -16.54
N SER A 514 -20.09 -28.30 -17.65
CA SER A 514 -21.43 -27.71 -17.61
C SER A 514 -22.28 -28.32 -18.73
N PRO A 515 -23.58 -28.60 -18.49
CA PRO A 515 -24.46 -29.11 -19.54
C PRO A 515 -24.70 -28.11 -20.67
N LEU A 516 -24.41 -26.82 -20.41
CA LEU A 516 -24.55 -25.74 -21.38
C LEU A 516 -23.33 -25.57 -22.31
N VAL A 517 -22.22 -26.30 -22.06
CA VAL A 517 -20.94 -26.15 -22.74
C VAL A 517 -20.47 -27.51 -23.23
N LYS A 518 -20.52 -27.75 -24.54
CA LYS A 518 -20.17 -29.04 -25.14
C LYS A 518 -18.68 -29.17 -25.45
N GLU A 519 -18.07 -28.10 -25.94
CA GLU A 519 -16.67 -28.03 -26.34
C GLU A 519 -15.93 -26.94 -25.56
N PRO A 520 -15.69 -27.17 -24.26
CA PRO A 520 -15.08 -26.18 -23.40
C PRO A 520 -13.62 -25.92 -23.77
N VAL A 521 -13.22 -24.64 -23.83
CA VAL A 521 -11.85 -24.21 -24.08
C VAL A 521 -11.25 -23.45 -22.92
N SER A 522 -12.09 -22.92 -22.01
CA SER A 522 -11.57 -22.12 -20.89
C SER A 522 -12.37 -22.32 -19.61
N VAL A 523 -11.70 -22.09 -18.48
CA VAL A 523 -12.26 -22.16 -17.13
C VAL A 523 -11.83 -20.96 -16.29
N ARG A 524 -12.73 -20.48 -15.43
CA ARG A 524 -12.43 -19.47 -14.41
C ARG A 524 -12.81 -19.97 -13.04
N TYR A 525 -12.03 -19.59 -12.03
CA TYR A 525 -12.31 -19.88 -10.63
C TYR A 525 -12.34 -18.60 -9.80
N ALA A 526 -13.36 -18.44 -8.97
CA ALA A 526 -13.57 -17.28 -8.09
C ALA A 526 -13.44 -15.93 -8.86
N TRP A 527 -14.04 -15.88 -10.07
CA TRP A 527 -13.87 -14.79 -11.03
C TRP A 527 -15.03 -13.80 -10.97
N ALA A 528 -15.18 -13.14 -9.82
CA ALA A 528 -16.17 -12.08 -9.59
C ALA A 528 -15.62 -11.07 -8.58
N ARG A 529 -16.33 -9.97 -8.37
CA ARG A 529 -15.95 -8.99 -7.33
C ARG A 529 -16.06 -9.60 -5.93
N SER A 530 -17.15 -10.30 -5.65
CA SER A 530 -17.41 -11.04 -4.41
C SER A 530 -17.80 -12.49 -4.77
N PRO A 531 -16.81 -13.33 -5.14
CA PRO A 531 -17.03 -14.59 -5.82
C PRO A 531 -17.52 -15.71 -4.90
N MET A 532 -18.11 -16.75 -5.49
CA MET A 532 -18.52 -17.97 -4.79
C MET A 532 -17.39 -18.90 -4.39
N GLY A 533 -16.15 -18.72 -4.81
CA GLY A 533 -15.08 -19.69 -4.57
C GLY A 533 -14.94 -20.13 -3.12
N ASN A 534 -14.81 -21.44 -2.89
CA ASN A 534 -14.68 -22.08 -1.56
C ASN A 534 -13.44 -22.97 -1.40
N LEU A 535 -12.57 -23.04 -2.40
CA LEU A 535 -11.38 -23.90 -2.33
C LEU A 535 -10.30 -23.35 -1.44
N LYS A 536 -9.67 -24.26 -0.69
CA LYS A 536 -8.54 -24.02 0.21
C LYS A 536 -7.34 -24.88 -0.18
N VAL A 537 -6.16 -24.33 -0.03
CA VAL A 537 -4.90 -25.03 -0.25
C VAL A 537 -4.69 -26.04 0.85
N ASN A 538 -4.40 -27.30 0.51
CA ASN A 538 -4.23 -28.43 1.44
C ASN A 538 -5.39 -28.60 2.44
N GLY A 539 -6.60 -28.11 2.14
CA GLY A 539 -7.73 -28.13 3.06
C GLY A 539 -7.58 -27.22 4.29
N ILE A 540 -6.67 -26.25 4.23
CA ILE A 540 -6.42 -25.33 5.35
C ILE A 540 -7.48 -24.21 5.33
N PRO A 541 -8.41 -24.13 6.32
CA PRO A 541 -9.60 -23.27 6.23
C PRO A 541 -9.29 -21.77 6.04
N TRP A 542 -8.18 -21.29 6.57
CA TRP A 542 -7.79 -19.88 6.50
C TRP A 542 -6.96 -19.54 5.25
N GLN A 543 -6.65 -20.52 4.38
CA GLN A 543 -5.78 -20.31 3.21
C GLN A 543 -6.51 -20.59 1.88
N PRO A 544 -7.27 -19.62 1.35
CA PRO A 544 -8.00 -19.79 0.11
C PRO A 544 -7.07 -19.94 -1.10
N LEU A 545 -7.47 -20.78 -2.05
CA LEU A 545 -6.88 -20.78 -3.38
C LEU A 545 -7.11 -19.42 -4.04
N HIS A 546 -6.10 -18.87 -4.70
CA HIS A 546 -6.28 -17.60 -5.43
C HIS A 546 -7.23 -17.76 -6.63
N SER A 547 -7.89 -16.66 -7.02
CA SER A 547 -8.68 -16.65 -8.25
C SER A 547 -7.79 -16.81 -9.49
N PHE A 548 -8.27 -17.51 -10.49
CA PHE A 548 -7.57 -17.70 -11.75
C PHE A 548 -8.52 -17.81 -12.94
N ARG A 549 -7.98 -17.68 -14.14
CA ARG A 549 -8.62 -17.99 -15.43
C ARG A 549 -7.60 -18.65 -16.35
N THR A 550 -8.09 -19.33 -17.38
CA THR A 550 -7.29 -19.96 -18.43
C THR A 550 -7.51 -19.33 -19.80
N ASP A 551 -8.45 -18.38 -19.90
CA ASP A 551 -8.63 -17.54 -21.08
C ASP A 551 -7.70 -16.31 -21.03
N ASP A 552 -7.53 -15.66 -22.17
CA ASP A 552 -6.80 -14.42 -22.36
C ASP A 552 -7.70 -13.21 -22.67
N ILE A 553 -9.01 -13.36 -22.47
CA ILE A 553 -9.99 -12.31 -22.74
C ILE A 553 -9.65 -11.05 -21.96
N ASP A 554 -9.32 -10.00 -22.68
CA ASP A 554 -8.99 -8.70 -22.11
C ASP A 554 -10.00 -7.65 -22.63
N PHE A 555 -10.37 -6.73 -21.75
CA PHE A 555 -11.25 -5.62 -22.08
C PHE A 555 -10.49 -4.29 -22.22
N THR A 556 -9.18 -4.30 -22.03
CA THR A 556 -8.36 -3.12 -22.23
C THR A 556 -7.81 -3.08 -23.65
N PRO A 557 -8.39 -2.28 -24.55
CA PRO A 557 -7.65 -1.88 -25.72
C PRO A 557 -6.34 -1.23 -25.29
N GLU A 558 -5.32 -1.24 -26.14
CA GLU A 558 -4.11 -0.45 -25.96
C GLU A 558 -4.48 1.04 -25.90
N VAL A 559 -4.98 1.47 -24.76
CA VAL A 559 -5.32 2.88 -24.52
C VAL A 559 -4.06 3.53 -24.05
N THR A 560 -3.47 4.32 -24.91
CA THR A 560 -2.39 5.24 -24.51
C THR A 560 -2.96 6.25 -23.53
N HIS A 561 -2.17 6.70 -22.59
CA HIS A 561 -2.58 7.76 -21.65
C HIS A 561 -2.77 9.12 -22.34
N GLN A 562 -2.43 9.22 -23.61
CA GLN A 562 -2.65 10.40 -24.45
C GLN A 562 -4.12 10.55 -24.90
N ASP A 563 -4.95 9.51 -24.75
CA ASP A 563 -6.37 9.57 -25.07
C ASP A 563 -7.16 10.02 -23.82
N PRO A 564 -7.42 11.33 -23.65
CA PRO A 564 -8.26 11.84 -22.56
C PRO A 564 -9.70 11.30 -22.65
N ASP A 565 -10.12 10.82 -23.84
CA ASP A 565 -11.41 10.20 -24.13
C ASP A 565 -11.35 8.67 -24.13
N GLY A 566 -10.20 8.06 -23.84
CA GLY A 566 -10.04 6.61 -23.68
C GLY A 566 -11.01 5.96 -22.70
N LYS A 567 -11.67 6.80 -21.89
CA LYS A 567 -12.83 6.43 -21.09
C LYS A 567 -13.94 5.75 -21.89
N ASN A 568 -14.16 6.16 -23.14
CA ASN A 568 -15.28 5.64 -23.95
C ASN A 568 -15.00 4.25 -24.50
N LYS A 569 -13.79 3.97 -25.02
CA LYS A 569 -13.42 2.65 -25.55
C LYS A 569 -13.47 1.57 -24.47
N ASN A 570 -12.93 1.86 -23.28
CA ASN A 570 -13.03 0.96 -22.13
C ASN A 570 -14.48 0.76 -21.66
N SER A 571 -15.30 1.81 -21.71
CA SER A 571 -16.72 1.72 -21.35
C SER A 571 -17.49 0.78 -22.27
N GLU A 572 -17.24 0.83 -23.59
CA GLU A 572 -17.91 -0.05 -24.56
C GLU A 572 -17.52 -1.51 -24.36
N ALA A 573 -16.22 -1.81 -24.20
CA ALA A 573 -15.74 -3.16 -23.94
C ALA A 573 -16.31 -3.73 -22.63
N ILE A 574 -16.31 -2.94 -21.56
CA ILE A 574 -16.89 -3.32 -20.27
C ILE A 574 -18.41 -3.54 -20.40
N LYS A 575 -19.11 -2.69 -21.15
CA LYS A 575 -20.55 -2.84 -21.40
C LYS A 575 -20.84 -4.13 -22.17
N ALA A 576 -20.07 -4.41 -23.22
CA ALA A 576 -20.22 -5.64 -24.01
C ALA A 576 -20.05 -6.90 -23.14
N LEU A 577 -19.00 -6.96 -22.32
CA LEU A 577 -18.77 -8.10 -21.42
C LEU A 577 -19.85 -8.25 -20.34
N LYS A 578 -20.40 -7.14 -19.83
CA LYS A 578 -21.52 -7.19 -18.90
C LYS A 578 -22.80 -7.69 -19.56
N THR A 579 -23.06 -7.28 -20.81
CA THR A 579 -24.19 -7.75 -21.61
C THR A 579 -24.05 -9.25 -21.87
N GLN A 580 -22.90 -9.70 -22.32
CA GLN A 580 -22.60 -11.12 -22.53
C GLN A 580 -22.83 -11.95 -21.24
N ALA A 581 -22.40 -11.45 -20.09
CA ALA A 581 -22.61 -12.09 -18.80
C ALA A 581 -24.11 -12.19 -18.42
N ALA A 582 -24.88 -11.13 -18.67
CA ALA A 582 -26.32 -11.12 -18.43
C ALA A 582 -27.08 -12.04 -19.41
N ASP A 583 -26.67 -12.10 -20.66
CA ASP A 583 -27.27 -12.99 -21.65
C ASP A 583 -26.96 -14.46 -21.37
N ALA A 584 -25.77 -14.78 -20.87
CA ALA A 584 -25.43 -16.11 -20.38
C ALA A 584 -26.37 -16.56 -19.25
N LEU A 585 -26.71 -15.68 -18.29
CA LEU A 585 -27.68 -15.98 -17.25
C LEU A 585 -29.07 -16.26 -17.81
N LYS A 586 -29.53 -15.51 -18.83
CA LYS A 586 -30.84 -15.79 -19.48
C LYS A 586 -30.85 -17.17 -20.11
N VAL A 587 -29.81 -17.50 -20.89
CA VAL A 587 -29.70 -18.83 -21.54
C VAL A 587 -29.74 -19.93 -20.50
N ARG A 588 -29.05 -19.79 -19.38
CA ARG A 588 -29.08 -20.78 -18.30
C ARG A 588 -30.50 -20.95 -17.73
N ASN A 589 -31.16 -19.85 -17.41
CA ASN A 589 -32.52 -19.88 -16.86
C ASN A 589 -33.53 -20.50 -17.82
N GLU A 590 -33.43 -20.22 -19.15
CA GLU A 590 -34.27 -20.83 -20.18
C GLU A 590 -34.06 -22.34 -20.32
N LYS A 591 -32.88 -22.83 -20.02
CA LYS A 591 -32.54 -24.27 -20.02
C LYS A 591 -32.88 -24.97 -18.72
N GLY A 592 -33.27 -24.24 -17.67
CA GLY A 592 -33.64 -24.80 -16.37
C GLY A 592 -32.45 -25.30 -15.54
N GLU A 593 -31.25 -24.75 -15.77
CA GLU A 593 -29.99 -25.16 -15.14
C GLU A 593 -29.58 -24.26 -13.93
#